data_922a4e351b2eef190633c0e14a0a1afe
#
_entry.id   922a4e351b2eef190633c0e14a0a1afe
#
_cell.length_a   1.000
_cell.length_b   1.000
_cell.length_c   1.000
_cell.angle_alpha   90.00
_cell.angle_beta   90.00
_cell.angle_gamma   90.00
#
_symmetry.space_group_name_H-M   'P 1'
#
loop_
_entity.id
_entity.type
_entity.pdbx_description
1 polymer ?
#
loop_
_entity_poly.entity_id
_entity_poly.type
_entity_poly.pdbx_seq_one_letter_code
_entity_poly.pdbx_strand_id
1 'polypeptide(L)'
;MSGAEPPRQVLAAFGVEAPPLRLSGGQQTAWRSGGIVLKPLDLSPAELAWQAELFRGLVCEGFRVARPIPATDGSLVVEGWCAWEALEGRHEERRWGEIVAVGERFHAALAGVQRPDFLDERTDRWTIGDRVAWGELPPADFDHVKHVPRLVAAMRPLDAPNQLIHGDLTGNVLFAGGLTPAVIDFVPYWRPLAYASAIVVGDALVWEGADESLLESVRHYDDFPQHLLRALVFRAVTDRLFRAEEPVRPDAADPYLPAVELACRLAAA
;
A
#
# COMPACT_ATOMS: atom_id res chain seq x y z
N MET A 1 -10.63 17.49 -2.16
CA MET A 1 -10.05 18.87 -2.14
C MET A 1 -8.71 18.79 -2.84
N SER A 2 -8.47 19.62 -3.86
CA SER A 2 -7.16 19.65 -4.54
C SER A 2 -6.12 20.13 -3.53
N GLY A 3 -5.06 19.33 -3.31
CA GLY A 3 -4.01 19.67 -2.36
C GLY A 3 -3.43 21.07 -2.64
N ALA A 4 -3.33 21.90 -1.61
CA ALA A 4 -2.69 23.21 -1.71
C ALA A 4 -1.22 23.05 -2.14
N GLU A 5 -0.67 24.05 -2.79
CA GLU A 5 0.76 24.12 -3.09
C GLU A 5 1.56 24.35 -1.80
N PRO A 6 2.75 23.73 -1.64
CA PRO A 6 3.58 23.98 -0.46
C PRO A 6 3.97 25.47 -0.37
N PRO A 7 3.78 26.10 0.80
CA PRO A 7 4.17 27.50 1.02
C PRO A 7 5.67 27.72 0.79
N ARG A 8 6.06 28.92 0.37
CA ARG A 8 7.47 29.27 0.15
C ARG A 8 8.35 29.02 1.38
N GLN A 9 7.84 29.29 2.56
CA GLN A 9 8.55 29.04 3.82
C GLN A 9 8.82 27.55 4.08
N VAL A 10 7.89 26.66 3.64
CA VAL A 10 8.10 25.20 3.70
C VAL A 10 9.20 24.79 2.73
N LEU A 11 9.18 25.29 1.48
CA LEU A 11 10.25 25.05 0.49
C LEU A 11 11.61 25.50 1.04
N ALA A 12 11.68 26.72 1.59
CA ALA A 12 12.91 27.26 2.18
C ALA A 12 13.41 26.43 3.36
N ALA A 13 12.51 25.95 4.22
CA ALA A 13 12.87 25.12 5.36
C ALA A 13 13.48 23.77 4.92
N PHE A 14 13.01 23.19 3.83
CA PHE A 14 13.61 21.98 3.24
C PHE A 14 14.78 22.28 2.28
N GLY A 15 15.23 23.53 2.19
CA GLY A 15 16.40 23.91 1.41
C GLY A 15 16.21 23.83 -0.11
N VAL A 16 14.99 23.99 -0.62
CA VAL A 16 14.71 23.94 -2.05
C VAL A 16 14.21 25.27 -2.58
N GLU A 17 14.77 25.66 -3.73
CA GLU A 17 14.43 26.91 -4.44
C GLU A 17 13.65 26.66 -5.75
N ALA A 18 13.68 25.40 -6.24
CA ALA A 18 13.00 25.05 -7.48
C ALA A 18 11.47 25.20 -7.33
N PRO A 19 10.77 25.73 -8.33
CA PRO A 19 9.32 25.84 -8.28
C PRO A 19 8.70 24.44 -8.10
N PRO A 20 7.70 24.29 -7.20
CA PRO A 20 7.04 23.01 -6.97
C PRO A 20 6.17 22.65 -8.18
N LEU A 21 6.29 21.40 -8.60
CA LEU A 21 5.49 20.81 -9.67
C LEU A 21 4.57 19.76 -9.04
N ARG A 22 3.27 19.86 -9.27
CA ARG A 22 2.28 18.90 -8.80
C ARG A 22 2.48 17.57 -9.49
N LEU A 23 2.54 16.49 -8.70
CA LEU A 23 2.61 15.15 -9.24
C LEU A 23 1.22 14.61 -9.57
N SER A 24 1.12 13.90 -10.69
CA SER A 24 -0.08 13.13 -11.05
C SER A 24 -0.01 11.77 -10.37
N GLY A 25 -1.12 11.32 -9.79
CA GLY A 25 -1.23 10.01 -9.12
C GLY A 25 -1.71 10.13 -7.67
N GLY A 26 -2.09 9.02 -7.06
CA GLY A 26 -2.61 8.95 -5.70
C GLY A 26 -3.70 9.98 -5.41
N GLN A 27 -3.67 10.58 -4.24
CA GLN A 27 -4.63 11.62 -3.84
C GLN A 27 -4.33 13.00 -4.45
N GLN A 28 -3.35 13.11 -5.34
CA GLN A 28 -2.92 14.37 -5.97
C GLN A 28 -2.53 15.47 -4.96
N THR A 29 -1.95 15.10 -3.85
CA THR A 29 -1.49 16.01 -2.80
C THR A 29 0.02 16.21 -2.79
N ALA A 30 0.76 15.44 -3.60
CA ALA A 30 2.22 15.46 -3.65
C ALA A 30 2.76 16.47 -4.65
N TRP A 31 3.87 17.13 -4.30
CA TRP A 31 4.56 18.15 -5.08
C TRP A 31 6.05 17.87 -5.16
N ARG A 32 6.61 17.86 -6.34
CA ARG A 32 8.06 17.74 -6.55
C ARG A 32 8.72 19.08 -6.64
N SER A 33 9.78 19.30 -5.87
CA SER A 33 10.65 20.46 -5.99
C SER A 33 12.11 20.00 -5.97
N GLY A 34 12.79 20.12 -7.11
CA GLY A 34 14.15 19.60 -7.24
C GLY A 34 14.26 18.09 -6.96
N GLY A 35 15.08 17.75 -5.99
CA GLY A 35 15.36 16.37 -5.56
C GLY A 35 14.42 15.83 -4.50
N ILE A 36 13.36 16.55 -4.11
CA ILE A 36 12.44 16.12 -3.07
C ILE A 36 10.98 16.10 -3.54
N VAL A 37 10.18 15.29 -2.86
CA VAL A 37 8.71 15.28 -2.94
C VAL A 37 8.16 15.77 -1.62
N LEU A 38 7.36 16.81 -1.66
CA LEU A 38 6.66 17.40 -0.53
C LEU A 38 5.21 16.97 -0.53
N LYS A 39 4.67 16.59 0.62
CA LYS A 39 3.24 16.31 0.79
C LYS A 39 2.75 16.76 2.17
N PRO A 40 1.46 17.12 2.29
CA PRO A 40 0.87 17.28 3.61
C PRO A 40 1.07 16.02 4.43
N LEU A 41 1.32 16.19 5.73
CA LEU A 41 1.48 15.06 6.65
C LEU A 41 0.16 14.29 6.76
N ASP A 42 0.14 13.06 6.32
CA ASP A 42 -1.00 12.15 6.30
C ASP A 42 -0.81 10.93 7.22
N LEU A 43 0.30 10.88 7.94
CA LEU A 43 0.66 9.86 8.92
C LEU A 43 1.00 10.52 10.27
N SER A 44 1.05 9.76 11.36
CA SER A 44 1.43 10.33 12.65
C SER A 44 2.89 10.79 12.65
N PRO A 45 3.26 11.84 13.40
CA PRO A 45 4.66 12.25 13.55
C PRO A 45 5.55 11.13 14.08
N ALA A 46 5.04 10.26 14.93
CA ALA A 46 5.74 9.10 15.47
C ALA A 46 6.05 8.07 14.36
N GLU A 47 5.10 7.80 13.48
CA GLU A 47 5.28 6.93 12.34
C GLU A 47 6.31 7.51 11.35
N LEU A 48 6.25 8.81 11.03
CA LEU A 48 7.22 9.46 10.16
C LEU A 48 8.65 9.38 10.74
N ALA A 49 8.81 9.63 12.03
CA ALA A 49 10.11 9.53 12.70
C ALA A 49 10.63 8.08 12.68
N TRP A 50 9.75 7.10 12.92
CA TRP A 50 10.09 5.69 12.85
C TRP A 50 10.49 5.26 11.43
N GLN A 51 9.78 5.71 10.39
CA GLN A 51 10.14 5.42 9.00
C GLN A 51 11.50 6.05 8.63
N ALA A 52 11.78 7.27 9.11
CA ALA A 52 13.06 7.93 8.87
C ALA A 52 14.23 7.14 9.49
N GLU A 53 14.06 6.61 10.71
CA GLU A 53 15.06 5.76 11.35
C GLU A 53 15.22 4.41 10.65
N LEU A 54 14.10 3.75 10.34
CA LEU A 54 14.08 2.47 9.61
C LEU A 54 14.85 2.56 8.30
N PHE A 55 14.53 3.54 7.47
CA PHE A 55 15.11 3.65 6.14
C PHE A 55 16.54 4.20 6.13
N ARG A 56 16.99 4.85 7.20
CA ARG A 56 18.40 5.26 7.35
C ARG A 56 19.32 4.06 7.37
N GLY A 57 18.93 2.98 8.06
CA GLY A 57 19.72 1.76 8.19
C GLY A 57 19.41 0.67 7.17
N LEU A 58 18.37 0.85 6.32
CA LEU A 58 17.90 -0.20 5.43
C LEU A 58 18.88 -0.47 4.29
N VAL A 59 19.32 -1.71 4.18
CA VAL A 59 20.13 -2.18 3.04
C VAL A 59 19.20 -2.54 1.89
N CYS A 60 19.34 -1.86 0.75
CA CYS A 60 18.49 -2.03 -0.42
C CYS A 60 19.19 -2.87 -1.49
N GLU A 61 18.81 -4.14 -1.63
CA GLU A 61 19.35 -5.04 -2.66
C GLU A 61 18.30 -5.30 -3.75
N GLY A 62 18.56 -4.79 -4.95
CA GLY A 62 17.66 -4.94 -6.10
C GLY A 62 16.41 -4.05 -6.07
N PHE A 63 16.37 -3.07 -5.17
CA PHE A 63 15.35 -2.02 -5.12
C PHE A 63 15.95 -0.72 -4.58
N ARG A 64 15.22 0.38 -4.71
CA ARG A 64 15.46 1.67 -4.04
C ARG A 64 14.24 2.00 -3.17
N VAL A 65 14.40 2.80 -2.14
CA VAL A 65 13.30 3.27 -1.30
C VAL A 65 13.38 4.78 -1.12
N ALA A 66 12.25 5.48 -1.21
CA ALA A 66 12.18 6.90 -0.90
C ALA A 66 12.34 7.09 0.61
N ARG A 67 13.30 7.92 1.03
CA ARG A 67 13.57 8.22 2.43
C ARG A 67 12.96 9.55 2.83
N PRO A 68 12.44 9.70 4.06
CA PRO A 68 12.10 11.01 4.61
C PRO A 68 13.33 11.92 4.64
N ILE A 69 13.15 13.17 4.27
CA ILE A 69 14.20 14.20 4.28
C ILE A 69 13.89 15.19 5.39
N PRO A 70 14.80 15.40 6.34
CA PRO A 70 14.63 16.44 7.35
C PRO A 70 14.81 17.85 6.76
N ALA A 71 14.12 18.83 7.33
CA ALA A 71 14.35 20.23 7.10
C ALA A 71 15.75 20.64 7.58
N THR A 72 16.20 21.84 7.26
CA THR A 72 17.54 22.36 7.60
C THR A 72 17.81 22.47 9.10
N ASP A 73 16.77 22.56 9.91
CA ASP A 73 16.83 22.53 11.39
C ASP A 73 16.74 21.12 11.99
N GLY A 74 16.62 20.08 11.14
CA GLY A 74 16.48 18.68 11.55
C GLY A 74 15.04 18.21 11.75
N SER A 75 14.03 19.08 11.63
CA SER A 75 12.62 18.72 11.77
C SER A 75 12.16 17.89 10.58
N LEU A 76 11.36 16.85 10.82
CA LEU A 76 10.72 16.06 9.76
C LEU A 76 9.41 16.67 9.27
N VAL A 77 8.81 17.58 10.05
CA VAL A 77 7.54 18.24 9.74
C VAL A 77 7.69 19.75 9.87
N VAL A 78 7.28 20.48 8.84
CA VAL A 78 7.27 21.95 8.82
C VAL A 78 5.87 22.40 8.38
N GLU A 79 5.15 23.09 9.23
CA GLU A 79 3.79 23.60 8.97
C GLU A 79 2.83 22.55 8.40
N GLY A 80 2.91 21.32 8.91
CA GLY A 80 2.08 20.21 8.45
C GLY A 80 2.52 19.58 7.12
N TRP A 81 3.73 19.90 6.63
CA TRP A 81 4.35 19.28 5.46
C TRP A 81 5.52 18.39 5.85
N CYS A 82 5.71 17.31 5.11
CA CYS A 82 6.89 16.44 5.17
C CYS A 82 7.51 16.30 3.78
N ALA A 83 8.78 15.88 3.74
CA ALA A 83 9.52 15.71 2.51
C ALA A 83 10.16 14.33 2.40
N TRP A 84 10.24 13.82 1.18
CA TRP A 84 10.78 12.52 0.81
C TRP A 84 11.76 12.67 -0.36
N GLU A 85 12.69 11.74 -0.52
CA GLU A 85 13.54 11.68 -1.70
C GLU A 85 12.69 11.55 -2.97
N ALA A 86 12.94 12.40 -3.97
CA ALA A 86 12.35 12.26 -5.29
C ALA A 86 13.13 11.22 -6.09
N LEU A 87 12.63 10.00 -6.14
CA LEU A 87 13.25 8.93 -6.91
C LEU A 87 12.87 9.02 -8.39
N GLU A 88 13.82 8.68 -9.26
CA GLU A 88 13.59 8.58 -10.70
C GLU A 88 12.78 7.34 -11.03
N GLY A 89 11.81 7.51 -11.92
CA GLY A 89 10.94 6.45 -12.40
C GLY A 89 9.48 6.88 -12.46
N ARG A 90 8.66 5.99 -12.97
CA ARG A 90 7.21 6.14 -13.03
C ARG A 90 6.54 4.81 -12.76
N HIS A 91 5.29 4.86 -12.33
CA HIS A 91 4.45 3.68 -12.34
C HIS A 91 4.25 3.20 -13.78
N GLU A 92 4.36 1.90 -14.00
CA GLU A 92 4.11 1.25 -15.28
C GLU A 92 3.04 0.18 -15.11
N GLU A 93 1.97 0.28 -15.88
CA GLU A 93 0.85 -0.66 -15.83
C GLU A 93 1.29 -2.09 -16.20
N ARG A 94 0.57 -3.08 -15.69
CA ARG A 94 0.72 -4.51 -16.02
C ARG A 94 2.08 -5.13 -15.70
N ARG A 95 2.89 -4.49 -14.85
CA ARG A 95 4.15 -5.07 -14.35
C ARG A 95 3.96 -5.79 -13.01
N TRP A 96 2.81 -6.38 -12.78
CA TRP A 96 2.40 -6.92 -11.48
C TRP A 96 3.36 -7.97 -10.93
N GLY A 97 3.82 -8.93 -11.75
CA GLY A 97 4.80 -9.93 -11.32
C GLY A 97 6.13 -9.30 -10.89
N GLU A 98 6.54 -8.20 -11.52
CA GLU A 98 7.73 -7.46 -11.11
C GLU A 98 7.48 -6.65 -9.83
N ILE A 99 6.28 -6.09 -9.64
CA ILE A 99 5.88 -5.44 -8.39
C ILE A 99 5.92 -6.46 -7.24
N VAL A 100 5.38 -7.66 -7.43
CA VAL A 100 5.48 -8.77 -6.47
C VAL A 100 6.95 -9.05 -6.13
N ALA A 101 7.79 -9.27 -7.13
CA ALA A 101 9.19 -9.60 -6.92
C ALA A 101 10.00 -8.47 -6.23
N VAL A 102 9.65 -7.20 -6.50
CA VAL A 102 10.24 -6.05 -5.80
C VAL A 102 9.75 -6.01 -4.36
N GLY A 103 8.46 -6.23 -4.13
CA GLY A 103 7.87 -6.32 -2.80
C GLY A 103 8.54 -7.39 -1.95
N GLU A 104 8.79 -8.57 -2.49
CA GLU A 104 9.47 -9.67 -1.79
C GLU A 104 10.89 -9.28 -1.35
N ARG A 105 11.68 -8.61 -2.22
CA ARG A 105 13.00 -8.11 -1.85
C ARG A 105 12.93 -7.03 -0.77
N PHE A 106 11.99 -6.10 -0.91
CA PHE A 106 11.75 -5.06 0.09
C PHE A 106 11.39 -5.68 1.45
N HIS A 107 10.47 -6.64 1.49
CA HIS A 107 10.05 -7.30 2.71
C HIS A 107 11.15 -8.20 3.31
N ALA A 108 12.00 -8.81 2.48
CA ALA A 108 13.18 -9.53 2.96
C ALA A 108 14.16 -8.60 3.70
N ALA A 109 14.32 -7.36 3.21
CA ALA A 109 15.13 -6.36 3.89
C ALA A 109 14.50 -5.85 5.20
N LEU A 110 13.17 -6.01 5.36
CA LEU A 110 12.44 -5.68 6.60
C LEU A 110 12.36 -6.87 7.59
N ALA A 111 12.88 -8.04 7.22
CA ALA A 111 12.87 -9.21 8.09
C ALA A 111 13.62 -8.91 9.41
N GLY A 112 13.01 -9.26 10.54
CA GLY A 112 13.58 -8.98 11.86
C GLY A 112 13.30 -7.58 12.42
N VAL A 113 12.69 -6.67 11.66
CA VAL A 113 12.18 -5.41 12.20
C VAL A 113 11.05 -5.73 13.16
N GLN A 114 11.10 -5.16 14.37
CA GLN A 114 10.06 -5.37 15.36
C GLN A 114 8.77 -4.64 14.98
N ARG A 115 7.65 -5.22 15.40
CA ARG A 115 6.33 -4.59 15.18
C ARG A 115 6.26 -3.24 15.89
N PRO A 116 5.99 -2.14 15.20
CA PRO A 116 5.86 -0.83 15.84
C PRO A 116 4.51 -0.66 16.52
N ASP A 117 4.52 -0.02 17.70
CA ASP A 117 3.32 0.12 18.56
C ASP A 117 2.24 1.02 17.93
N PHE A 118 2.62 2.01 17.10
CA PHE A 118 1.66 2.92 16.47
C PHE A 118 0.65 2.21 15.54
N LEU A 119 0.92 0.98 15.11
CA LEU A 119 -0.04 0.19 14.33
C LEU A 119 -1.33 -0.11 15.12
N ASP A 120 -1.26 -0.16 16.45
CA ASP A 120 -2.43 -0.39 17.30
C ASP A 120 -3.32 0.85 17.40
N GLU A 121 -2.73 2.03 17.23
CA GLU A 121 -3.43 3.32 17.35
C GLU A 121 -4.18 3.73 16.06
N ARG A 122 -3.89 3.07 14.95
CA ARG A 122 -4.53 3.39 13.67
C ARG A 122 -6.01 3.01 13.68
N THR A 123 -6.84 3.94 13.18
CA THR A 123 -8.30 3.80 13.11
C THR A 123 -8.88 4.20 11.75
N ASP A 124 -8.01 4.41 10.77
CA ASP A 124 -8.41 4.78 9.42
C ASP A 124 -9.14 3.64 8.69
N ARG A 125 -9.76 3.96 7.56
CA ARG A 125 -10.60 3.03 6.78
C ARG A 125 -9.81 1.83 6.24
N TRP A 126 -8.53 2.03 5.93
CA TRP A 126 -7.65 0.96 5.47
C TRP A 126 -7.35 -0.01 6.61
N THR A 127 -7.05 0.50 7.79
CA THR A 127 -6.83 -0.31 8.99
C THR A 127 -8.08 -1.10 9.38
N ILE A 128 -9.27 -0.51 9.26
CA ILE A 128 -10.54 -1.23 9.49
C ILE A 128 -10.67 -2.40 8.51
N GLY A 129 -10.49 -2.15 7.21
CA GLY A 129 -10.58 -3.21 6.19
C GLY A 129 -9.60 -4.35 6.43
N ASP A 130 -8.35 -4.04 6.78
CA ASP A 130 -7.33 -5.04 7.13
C ASP A 130 -7.73 -5.86 8.37
N ARG A 131 -8.16 -5.21 9.45
CA ARG A 131 -8.59 -5.90 10.68
C ARG A 131 -9.80 -6.80 10.47
N VAL A 132 -10.74 -6.42 9.59
CA VAL A 132 -11.86 -7.28 9.18
C VAL A 132 -11.36 -8.50 8.40
N ALA A 133 -10.44 -8.31 7.46
CA ALA A 133 -9.85 -9.37 6.65
C ALA A 133 -9.11 -10.43 7.49
N TRP A 134 -8.58 -10.02 8.65
CA TRP A 134 -7.85 -10.91 9.58
C TRP A 134 -8.68 -11.31 10.80
N GLY A 135 -9.97 -10.95 10.87
CA GLY A 135 -10.87 -11.32 11.96
C GLY A 135 -10.59 -10.63 13.29
N GLU A 136 -9.78 -9.57 13.29
CA GLU A 136 -9.55 -8.72 14.48
C GLU A 136 -10.76 -7.80 14.76
N LEU A 137 -11.53 -7.48 13.70
CA LEU A 137 -12.88 -6.92 13.80
C LEU A 137 -13.87 -7.95 13.27
N PRO A 138 -15.10 -8.03 13.84
CA PRO A 138 -16.08 -9.03 13.43
C PRO A 138 -16.47 -8.85 11.96
N PRO A 139 -16.18 -9.82 11.07
CA PRO A 139 -16.61 -9.72 9.67
C PRO A 139 -18.13 -9.62 9.50
N ALA A 140 -18.90 -10.15 10.46
CA ALA A 140 -20.36 -10.07 10.46
C ALA A 140 -20.91 -8.63 10.45
N ASP A 141 -20.17 -7.67 10.99
CA ASP A 141 -20.55 -6.25 10.94
C ASP A 141 -20.52 -5.71 9.50
N PHE A 142 -19.90 -6.43 8.58
CA PHE A 142 -19.71 -6.11 7.17
C PHE A 142 -20.45 -7.07 6.22
N ASP A 143 -21.41 -7.86 6.71
CA ASP A 143 -22.21 -8.78 5.89
C ASP A 143 -23.03 -8.05 4.80
N HIS A 144 -23.28 -6.76 5.00
CA HIS A 144 -23.93 -5.88 4.02
C HIS A 144 -23.00 -5.48 2.85
N VAL A 145 -21.68 -5.74 2.96
CA VAL A 145 -20.70 -5.46 1.90
C VAL A 145 -20.69 -6.64 0.93
N LYS A 146 -20.98 -6.33 -0.34
CA LYS A 146 -21.06 -7.34 -1.39
C LYS A 146 -19.80 -8.21 -1.40
N HIS A 147 -19.96 -9.51 -1.53
CA HIS A 147 -18.93 -10.55 -1.52
C HIS A 147 -18.25 -10.86 -0.19
N VAL A 148 -18.26 -9.99 0.82
CA VAL A 148 -17.61 -10.25 2.11
C VAL A 148 -18.12 -11.55 2.75
N PRO A 149 -19.44 -11.85 2.86
CA PRO A 149 -19.89 -13.11 3.42
C PRO A 149 -19.39 -14.34 2.67
N ARG A 150 -19.35 -14.28 1.34
CA ARG A 150 -18.86 -15.38 0.49
C ARG A 150 -17.36 -15.61 0.66
N LEU A 151 -16.57 -14.54 0.69
CA LEU A 151 -15.12 -14.60 0.89
C LEU A 151 -14.79 -15.16 2.28
N VAL A 152 -15.44 -14.63 3.32
CA VAL A 152 -15.25 -15.07 4.71
C VAL A 152 -15.62 -16.54 4.88
N ALA A 153 -16.71 -17.01 4.27
CA ALA A 153 -17.11 -18.43 4.32
C ALA A 153 -16.09 -19.39 3.68
N ALA A 154 -15.27 -18.91 2.75
CA ALA A 154 -14.20 -19.68 2.11
C ALA A 154 -12.86 -19.60 2.87
N MET A 155 -12.75 -18.75 3.89
CA MET A 155 -11.53 -18.63 4.67
C MET A 155 -11.35 -19.78 5.64
N ARG A 156 -10.08 -20.11 5.88
CA ARG A 156 -9.63 -21.00 6.95
C ARG A 156 -8.49 -20.34 7.73
N PRO A 157 -8.23 -20.77 8.96
CA PRO A 157 -7.07 -20.30 9.72
C PRO A 157 -5.78 -20.48 8.91
N LEU A 158 -4.85 -19.52 9.05
CA LEU A 158 -3.52 -19.57 8.50
C LEU A 158 -2.50 -19.66 9.61
N ASP A 159 -1.53 -20.56 9.47
CA ASP A 159 -0.34 -20.65 10.32
C ASP A 159 0.86 -20.10 9.53
N ALA A 160 0.93 -18.77 9.44
CA ALA A 160 2.00 -18.07 8.76
C ALA A 160 2.54 -16.94 9.64
N PRO A 161 3.86 -16.80 9.76
CA PRO A 161 4.45 -15.78 10.61
C PRO A 161 4.17 -14.37 10.07
N ASN A 162 3.80 -13.47 10.98
CA ASN A 162 3.68 -12.06 10.67
C ASN A 162 5.05 -11.38 10.66
N GLN A 163 5.19 -10.44 9.78
CA GLN A 163 6.32 -9.51 9.72
C GLN A 163 5.83 -8.13 9.24
N LEU A 164 6.74 -7.18 9.19
CA LEU A 164 6.48 -5.88 8.58
C LEU A 164 6.37 -6.02 7.07
N ILE A 165 5.27 -5.54 6.51
CA ILE A 165 5.01 -5.53 5.07
C ILE A 165 4.52 -4.16 4.60
N HIS A 166 4.62 -3.90 3.31
CA HIS A 166 3.98 -2.78 2.63
C HIS A 166 2.60 -3.22 2.12
N GLY A 167 1.54 -2.67 2.70
CA GLY A 167 0.16 -3.06 2.37
C GLY A 167 -0.43 -2.35 1.13
N ASP A 168 0.39 -1.64 0.34
CA ASP A 168 -0.11 -0.88 -0.82
C ASP A 168 0.98 -0.70 -1.89
N LEU A 169 1.51 -1.81 -2.43
CA LEU A 169 2.56 -1.77 -3.46
C LEU A 169 2.04 -1.37 -4.84
N THR A 170 0.77 -1.63 -5.14
CA THR A 170 0.14 -1.25 -6.41
C THR A 170 0.17 0.27 -6.57
N GLY A 171 0.78 0.76 -7.66
CA GLY A 171 0.98 2.20 -7.87
C GLY A 171 2.19 2.80 -7.13
N ASN A 172 2.76 2.10 -6.14
CA ASN A 172 3.87 2.56 -5.30
C ASN A 172 5.23 1.93 -5.62
N VAL A 173 5.35 1.30 -6.79
CA VAL A 173 6.62 0.85 -7.37
C VAL A 173 6.89 1.63 -8.64
N LEU A 174 8.02 2.34 -8.68
CA LEU A 174 8.44 3.12 -9.84
C LEU A 174 9.53 2.37 -10.62
N PHE A 175 9.39 2.38 -11.93
CA PHE A 175 10.35 1.80 -12.87
C PHE A 175 11.05 2.88 -13.69
N ALA A 176 12.36 2.71 -13.92
CA ALA A 176 13.15 3.56 -14.79
C ALA A 176 14.19 2.73 -15.52
N GLY A 177 14.46 3.05 -16.78
CA GLY A 177 15.45 2.33 -17.59
C GLY A 177 16.84 2.39 -16.96
N GLY A 178 17.49 1.24 -16.78
CA GLY A 178 18.84 1.12 -16.24
C GLY A 178 18.95 1.29 -14.70
N LEU A 179 17.84 1.50 -13.98
CA LEU A 179 17.82 1.59 -12.53
C LEU A 179 17.00 0.44 -11.93
N THR A 180 17.36 0.05 -10.71
CA THR A 180 16.52 -0.85 -9.91
C THR A 180 15.18 -0.17 -9.61
N PRO A 181 14.07 -0.92 -9.51
CA PRO A 181 12.77 -0.36 -9.15
C PRO A 181 12.81 0.38 -7.81
N ALA A 182 11.94 1.37 -7.66
CA ALA A 182 11.87 2.18 -6.44
C ALA A 182 10.54 1.98 -5.72
N VAL A 183 10.58 1.69 -4.43
CA VAL A 183 9.43 1.62 -3.54
C VAL A 183 9.21 2.99 -2.91
N ILE A 184 7.99 3.49 -3.00
CA ILE A 184 7.57 4.78 -2.43
C ILE A 184 6.34 4.59 -1.55
N ASP A 185 5.98 5.62 -0.81
CA ASP A 185 4.72 5.68 -0.04
C ASP A 185 4.48 4.45 0.86
N PHE A 186 5.50 4.09 1.64
CA PHE A 186 5.44 2.91 2.49
C PHE A 186 4.32 2.99 3.53
N VAL A 187 3.36 2.05 3.42
CA VAL A 187 2.27 1.88 4.37
C VAL A 187 2.50 0.57 5.15
N PRO A 188 3.02 0.64 6.39
CA PRO A 188 3.37 -0.55 7.17
C PRO A 188 2.15 -1.28 7.69
N TYR A 189 2.17 -2.62 7.55
CA TYR A 189 1.26 -3.57 8.20
C TYR A 189 2.07 -4.68 8.84
N TRP A 190 1.49 -5.36 9.84
CA TRP A 190 2.09 -6.51 10.48
C TRP A 190 1.32 -7.77 10.12
N ARG A 191 1.70 -8.38 8.97
CA ARG A 191 0.98 -9.52 8.37
C ARG A 191 1.96 -10.50 7.73
N PRO A 192 1.52 -11.72 7.36
CA PRO A 192 2.36 -12.63 6.59
C PRO A 192 2.81 -12.04 5.26
N LEU A 193 4.03 -12.39 4.83
CA LEU A 193 4.67 -11.90 3.60
C LEU A 193 3.77 -12.07 2.36
N ALA A 194 3.19 -13.25 2.18
CA ALA A 194 2.33 -13.57 1.03
C ALA A 194 1.10 -12.65 0.91
N TYR A 195 0.68 -12.02 2.01
CA TYR A 195 -0.46 -11.11 1.99
C TYR A 195 -0.18 -9.82 1.19
N ALA A 196 1.04 -9.28 1.26
CA ALA A 196 1.42 -8.13 0.44
C ALA A 196 1.33 -8.45 -1.06
N SER A 197 1.82 -9.62 -1.47
CA SER A 197 1.68 -10.12 -2.84
C SER A 197 0.22 -10.37 -3.22
N ALA A 198 -0.59 -10.86 -2.28
CA ALA A 198 -2.02 -11.09 -2.52
C ALA A 198 -2.81 -9.78 -2.70
N ILE A 199 -2.41 -8.70 -2.05
CA ILE A 199 -2.98 -7.37 -2.29
C ILE A 199 -2.68 -6.93 -3.73
N VAL A 200 -1.43 -7.04 -4.20
CA VAL A 200 -1.06 -6.71 -5.59
C VAL A 200 -1.86 -7.53 -6.59
N VAL A 201 -1.97 -8.84 -6.38
CA VAL A 201 -2.74 -9.74 -7.26
C VAL A 201 -4.24 -9.39 -7.20
N GLY A 202 -4.78 -9.13 -6.03
CA GLY A 202 -6.18 -8.72 -5.85
C GLY A 202 -6.49 -7.42 -6.59
N ASP A 203 -5.65 -6.41 -6.43
CA ASP A 203 -5.80 -5.12 -7.11
C ASP A 203 -5.75 -5.28 -8.64
N ALA A 204 -4.79 -6.07 -9.14
CA ALA A 204 -4.63 -6.34 -10.56
C ALA A 204 -5.85 -7.06 -11.17
N LEU A 205 -6.40 -8.05 -10.46
CA LEU A 205 -7.58 -8.80 -10.88
C LEU A 205 -8.86 -7.95 -10.85
N VAL A 206 -9.00 -7.08 -9.86
CA VAL A 206 -10.22 -6.28 -9.67
C VAL A 206 -10.23 -5.05 -10.57
N TRP A 207 -9.11 -4.33 -10.71
CA TRP A 207 -9.11 -3.00 -11.31
C TRP A 207 -8.25 -2.85 -12.56
N GLU A 208 -7.25 -3.72 -12.76
CA GLU A 208 -6.27 -3.52 -13.83
C GLU A 208 -6.39 -4.55 -14.95
N GLY A 209 -7.41 -5.42 -14.92
CA GLY A 209 -7.72 -6.38 -15.97
C GLY A 209 -6.74 -7.54 -16.09
N ALA A 210 -6.08 -7.91 -15.00
CA ALA A 210 -5.30 -9.14 -14.94
C ALA A 210 -6.20 -10.38 -15.01
N ASP A 211 -5.62 -11.50 -15.40
CA ASP A 211 -6.26 -12.81 -15.39
C ASP A 211 -5.49 -13.80 -14.48
N GLU A 212 -5.96 -15.05 -14.43
CA GLU A 212 -5.38 -16.07 -13.55
C GLU A 212 -3.92 -16.44 -13.89
N SER A 213 -3.38 -16.06 -15.07
CA SER A 213 -1.97 -16.29 -15.39
C SER A 213 -1.01 -15.57 -14.44
N LEU A 214 -1.48 -14.48 -13.81
CA LEU A 214 -0.71 -13.75 -12.80
C LEU A 214 -0.37 -14.62 -11.58
N LEU A 215 -1.16 -15.64 -11.27
CA LEU A 215 -0.92 -16.58 -10.16
C LEU A 215 0.40 -17.33 -10.29
N GLU A 216 0.96 -17.46 -11.50
CA GLU A 216 2.28 -18.05 -11.71
C GLU A 216 3.38 -17.29 -10.94
N SER A 217 3.26 -15.97 -10.80
CA SER A 217 4.22 -15.14 -10.06
C SER A 217 4.24 -15.40 -8.54
N VAL A 218 3.20 -16.04 -8.02
CA VAL A 218 2.98 -16.27 -6.56
C VAL A 218 2.81 -17.75 -6.21
N ARG A 219 3.05 -18.67 -7.17
CA ARG A 219 2.87 -20.11 -7.01
C ARG A 219 3.74 -20.76 -5.93
N HIS A 220 4.78 -20.07 -5.49
CA HIS A 220 5.68 -20.52 -4.44
C HIS A 220 5.14 -20.34 -3.01
N TYR A 221 3.96 -19.70 -2.86
CA TYR A 221 3.26 -19.58 -1.59
C TYR A 221 2.18 -20.66 -1.48
N ASP A 222 2.35 -21.62 -0.59
CA ASP A 222 1.45 -22.78 -0.43
C ASP A 222 -0.01 -22.38 -0.14
N ASP A 223 -0.23 -21.41 0.74
CA ASP A 223 -1.56 -20.95 1.16
C ASP A 223 -2.02 -19.67 0.47
N PHE A 224 -1.48 -19.36 -0.72
CA PHE A 224 -1.77 -18.13 -1.43
C PHE A 224 -3.28 -17.85 -1.61
N PRO A 225 -4.15 -18.83 -1.94
CA PRO A 225 -5.58 -18.58 -2.04
C PRO A 225 -6.19 -17.98 -0.76
N GLN A 226 -5.70 -18.38 0.41
CA GLN A 226 -6.18 -17.84 1.69
C GLN A 226 -5.73 -16.39 1.94
N HIS A 227 -4.58 -16.01 1.44
CA HIS A 227 -4.12 -14.61 1.45
C HIS A 227 -4.92 -13.77 0.46
N LEU A 228 -5.23 -14.31 -0.74
CA LEU A 228 -6.03 -13.62 -1.75
C LEU A 228 -7.46 -13.36 -1.28
N LEU A 229 -8.12 -14.32 -0.59
CA LEU A 229 -9.42 -14.10 0.02
C LEU A 229 -9.38 -12.90 0.98
N ARG A 230 -8.36 -12.83 1.85
CA ARG A 230 -8.20 -11.73 2.80
C ARG A 230 -7.93 -10.39 2.12
N ALA A 231 -7.10 -10.38 1.08
CA ALA A 231 -6.83 -9.18 0.29
C ALA A 231 -8.11 -8.63 -0.36
N LEU A 232 -8.96 -9.51 -0.89
CA LEU A 232 -10.25 -9.11 -1.47
C LEU A 232 -11.23 -8.59 -0.42
N VAL A 233 -11.27 -9.19 0.80
CA VAL A 233 -12.08 -8.63 1.91
C VAL A 233 -11.57 -7.26 2.31
N PHE A 234 -10.25 -7.13 2.49
CA PHE A 234 -9.60 -5.85 2.80
C PHE A 234 -10.04 -4.75 1.83
N ARG A 235 -9.89 -5.00 0.52
CA ARG A 235 -10.24 -4.01 -0.51
C ARG A 235 -11.76 -3.76 -0.57
N ALA A 236 -12.60 -4.78 -0.48
CA ALA A 236 -14.06 -4.62 -0.54
C ALA A 236 -14.61 -3.81 0.64
N VAL A 237 -14.12 -4.07 1.85
CA VAL A 237 -14.50 -3.32 3.05
C VAL A 237 -14.01 -1.87 2.96
N THR A 238 -12.75 -1.68 2.60
CA THR A 238 -12.16 -0.33 2.46
C THR A 238 -12.88 0.49 1.40
N ASP A 239 -13.13 -0.08 0.22
CA ASP A 239 -13.88 0.59 -0.87
C ASP A 239 -15.29 0.99 -0.40
N ARG A 240 -15.99 0.09 0.29
CA ARG A 240 -17.31 0.39 0.87
C ARG A 240 -17.26 1.53 1.88
N LEU A 241 -16.23 1.58 2.74
CA LEU A 241 -16.06 2.65 3.72
C LEU A 241 -15.74 4.01 3.07
N PHE A 242 -15.01 4.01 1.96
CA PHE A 242 -14.77 5.24 1.19
C PHE A 242 -16.01 5.73 0.45
N ARG A 243 -16.87 4.81 -0.02
CA ARG A 243 -18.11 5.10 -0.73
C ARG A 243 -19.36 5.12 0.17
N ALA A 244 -19.18 5.23 1.50
CA ALA A 244 -20.29 5.12 2.44
C ALA A 244 -21.45 6.08 2.14
N GLU A 245 -21.17 7.24 1.55
CA GLU A 245 -22.14 8.29 1.19
C GLU A 245 -22.60 8.20 -0.28
N GLU A 246 -22.02 7.30 -1.10
CA GLU A 246 -22.39 7.17 -2.50
C GLU A 246 -23.57 6.20 -2.65
N PRO A 247 -24.59 6.54 -3.47
CA PRO A 247 -25.67 5.61 -3.77
C PRO A 247 -25.10 4.41 -4.57
N VAL A 248 -25.48 3.20 -4.16
CA VAL A 248 -25.18 1.98 -4.91
C VAL A 248 -25.83 2.09 -6.29
N ARG A 249 -25.04 2.02 -7.36
CA ARG A 249 -25.54 1.98 -8.74
C ARG A 249 -25.79 0.53 -9.13
N PRO A 250 -27.06 0.08 -9.27
CA PRO A 250 -27.38 -1.34 -9.50
C PRO A 250 -26.85 -1.87 -10.83
N ASP A 251 -26.69 -1.00 -11.83
CA ASP A 251 -26.35 -1.36 -13.21
C ASP A 251 -24.84 -1.26 -13.51
N ALA A 252 -24.00 -0.92 -12.55
CA ALA A 252 -22.56 -0.90 -12.74
C ALA A 252 -22.00 -2.33 -12.76
N ALA A 253 -21.10 -2.62 -13.71
CA ALA A 253 -20.36 -3.87 -13.71
C ALA A 253 -19.65 -4.06 -12.36
N ASP A 254 -19.72 -5.26 -11.83
CA ASP A 254 -19.09 -5.59 -10.56
C ASP A 254 -17.63 -5.99 -10.77
N PRO A 255 -16.65 -5.13 -10.46
CA PRO A 255 -15.26 -5.42 -10.74
C PRO A 255 -14.70 -6.54 -9.87
N TYR A 256 -15.30 -6.79 -8.71
CA TYR A 256 -14.85 -7.83 -7.78
C TYR A 256 -15.24 -9.23 -8.18
N LEU A 257 -16.36 -9.41 -8.89
CA LEU A 257 -16.96 -10.72 -9.11
C LEU A 257 -15.98 -11.75 -9.72
N PRO A 258 -15.23 -11.46 -10.80
CA PRO A 258 -14.30 -12.43 -11.36
C PRO A 258 -13.18 -12.84 -10.39
N ALA A 259 -12.61 -11.88 -9.65
CA ALA A 259 -11.57 -12.14 -8.67
C ALA A 259 -12.09 -12.97 -7.48
N VAL A 260 -13.30 -12.70 -7.00
CA VAL A 260 -13.97 -13.45 -5.94
C VAL A 260 -14.24 -14.89 -6.37
N GLU A 261 -14.75 -15.10 -7.59
CA GLU A 261 -14.98 -16.45 -8.13
C GLU A 261 -13.69 -17.25 -8.24
N LEU A 262 -12.63 -16.63 -8.74
CA LEU A 262 -11.30 -17.23 -8.83
C LEU A 262 -10.77 -17.60 -7.44
N ALA A 263 -10.75 -16.66 -6.49
CA ALA A 263 -10.21 -16.89 -5.16
C ALA A 263 -10.96 -18.01 -4.41
N CYS A 264 -12.32 -18.01 -4.47
CA CYS A 264 -13.12 -19.05 -3.85
C CYS A 264 -12.89 -20.43 -4.50
N ARG A 265 -12.73 -20.49 -5.83
CA ARG A 265 -12.42 -21.76 -6.55
C ARG A 265 -11.06 -22.29 -6.12
N LEU A 266 -10.04 -21.45 -6.05
CA LEU A 266 -8.69 -21.85 -5.62
C LEU A 266 -8.65 -22.29 -4.15
N ALA A 267 -9.42 -21.67 -3.28
CA ALA A 267 -9.47 -22.03 -1.86
C ALA A 267 -10.21 -23.33 -1.58
N ALA A 268 -11.02 -23.82 -2.53
CA ALA A 268 -11.76 -25.07 -2.45
C ALA A 268 -10.99 -26.28 -3.04
N ALA A 269 -9.91 -26.03 -3.79
CA ALA A 269 -9.07 -27.07 -4.40
C ALA A 269 -8.04 -27.62 -3.41
#